data_99d6e9c37e5f5a5ddb3797ac3d78d81e
#
_entry.id   99d6e9c37e5f5a5ddb3797ac3d78d81e
#
_cell.length_a   1.000
_cell.length_b   1.000
_cell.length_c   1.000
_cell.angle_alpha   90.00
_cell.angle_beta   90.00
_cell.angle_gamma   90.00
#
_symmetry.space_group_name_H-M   'P 1'
#
loop_
_entity.id
_entity.type
_entity.pdbx_description
1 polymer ?
#
loop_
_entity_poly.entity_id
_entity_poly.type
_entity_poly.pdbx_seq_one_letter_code
_entity_poly.pdbx_strand_id
1 'polypeptide(L)'
;LQTGSFFNQLMNCKILDPDPEIVSKNMLKFKVRQGKTVYGAIGFNMSQHYEKLIKGCPLDIACLVEINEWRGQESIQLNVRDIKLSGKSYD
;
A
#
# COMPACT_ATOMS: atom_id res chain seq x y z
N LEU A 1 8.47 5.92 -16.15
CA LEU A 1 7.51 5.53 -17.17
C LEU A 1 6.78 4.27 -16.75
N GLN A 2 5.47 4.35 -16.65
CA GLN A 2 4.66 3.20 -16.30
C GLN A 2 4.56 2.24 -17.48
N THR A 3 4.99 0.98 -17.29
CA THR A 3 5.00 -0.01 -18.34
C THR A 3 3.90 -1.07 -18.19
N GLY A 4 3.19 -1.06 -17.06
CA GLY A 4 2.10 -2.00 -16.85
C GLY A 4 1.38 -1.72 -15.56
N SER A 5 0.16 -2.25 -15.44
CA SER A 5 -0.61 -2.16 -14.20
C SER A 5 -1.67 -3.26 -14.18
N PHE A 6 -2.02 -3.69 -12.98
CA PHE A 6 -3.11 -4.64 -12.76
C PHE A 6 -3.64 -4.52 -11.34
N PHE A 7 -4.91 -4.86 -11.17
CA PHE A 7 -5.51 -4.87 -9.84
C PHE A 7 -5.11 -6.13 -9.09
N ASN A 8 -4.86 -5.98 -7.80
CA ASN A 8 -4.52 -7.09 -6.93
C ASN A 8 -4.98 -6.80 -5.50
N GLN A 9 -5.06 -7.86 -4.73
CA GLN A 9 -5.36 -7.79 -3.32
C GLN A 9 -4.22 -8.45 -2.56
N LEU A 10 -3.55 -7.68 -1.70
CA LEU A 10 -2.47 -8.19 -0.87
C LEU A 10 -3.02 -8.45 0.52
N MET A 11 -2.87 -9.70 0.99
CA MET A 11 -3.42 -10.14 2.25
C MET A 11 -2.35 -10.18 3.34
N ASN A 12 -2.75 -9.87 4.56
CA ASN A 12 -1.92 -10.04 5.74
C ASN A 12 -0.60 -9.26 5.64
N CYS A 13 -0.69 -7.98 5.29
CA CYS A 13 0.46 -7.12 5.11
C CYS A 13 0.81 -6.40 6.41
N LYS A 14 2.08 -6.07 6.57
CA LYS A 14 2.56 -5.26 7.69
C LYS A 14 3.11 -3.94 7.21
N ILE A 15 2.83 -2.90 7.98
CA ILE A 15 3.36 -1.57 7.68
C ILE A 15 4.74 -1.45 8.30
N LEU A 16 5.69 -0.92 7.55
CA LEU A 16 7.08 -0.80 7.96
C LEU A 16 7.43 0.60 8.47
N ASP A 17 8.47 0.67 9.30
CA ASP A 17 9.10 1.93 9.67
C ASP A 17 9.87 2.51 8.47
N PRO A 18 9.94 3.83 8.36
CA PRO A 18 9.28 4.81 9.22
C PRO A 18 7.76 4.78 9.06
N ASP A 19 7.09 5.40 10.01
CA ASP A 19 5.63 5.47 10.03
C ASP A 19 5.07 6.04 8.74
N PRO A 20 3.84 5.66 8.38
CA PRO A 20 3.17 6.27 7.23
C PRO A 20 3.11 7.78 7.35
N GLU A 21 3.20 8.47 6.22
CA GLU A 21 3.07 9.92 6.20
C GLU A 21 1.87 10.35 5.37
N ILE A 22 1.26 11.43 5.84
CA ILE A 22 0.26 12.13 5.06
C ILE A 22 1.01 13.21 4.25
N VAL A 23 1.09 13.02 2.94
CA VAL A 23 1.77 13.93 2.03
C VAL A 23 0.71 14.68 1.25
N SER A 24 0.89 15.97 1.08
CA SER A 24 -0.10 16.79 0.40
C SER A 24 -1.50 16.61 1.02
N LYS A 25 -2.54 16.96 0.29
CA LYS A 25 -3.91 16.83 0.79
C LYS A 25 -4.36 15.37 0.70
N ASN A 26 -4.59 14.75 1.83
CA ASN A 26 -5.21 13.41 1.91
C ASN A 26 -4.48 12.30 1.17
N MET A 27 -3.20 12.47 0.87
CA MET A 27 -2.42 11.42 0.25
C MET A 27 -1.57 10.71 1.28
N LEU A 28 -1.74 9.39 1.38
CA LEU A 28 -0.90 8.56 2.24
C LEU A 28 0.26 7.99 1.46
N LYS A 29 1.43 7.99 2.09
CA LYS A 29 2.62 7.35 1.54
C LYS A 29 3.21 6.46 2.61
N PHE A 30 3.45 5.19 2.28
CA PHE A 30 3.93 4.23 3.26
C PHE A 30 4.62 3.06 2.58
N LYS A 31 5.29 2.24 3.38
CA LYS A 31 5.88 0.98 2.92
C LYS A 31 5.18 -0.18 3.56
N VAL A 32 4.97 -1.22 2.79
CA VAL A 32 4.25 -2.40 3.22
C VAL A 32 5.06 -3.64 2.90
N ARG A 33 5.03 -4.60 3.81
CA ARG A 33 5.67 -5.90 3.63
C ARG A 33 4.62 -7.00 3.59
N GLN A 34 4.73 -7.85 2.59
CA GLN A 34 3.98 -9.09 2.54
C GLN A 34 4.98 -10.24 2.42
N GLY A 35 5.03 -11.10 3.42
CA GLY A 35 6.05 -12.13 3.47
C GLY A 35 7.44 -11.50 3.52
N LYS A 36 8.24 -11.74 2.50
CA LYS A 36 9.60 -11.19 2.39
C LYS A 36 9.69 -10.01 1.44
N THR A 37 8.59 -9.64 0.80
CA THR A 37 8.60 -8.60 -0.22
C THR A 37 8.12 -7.28 0.36
N VAL A 38 8.85 -6.21 0.06
CA VAL A 38 8.53 -4.86 0.50
C VAL A 38 8.13 -4.02 -0.70
N TYR A 39 7.03 -3.29 -0.55
CA TYR A 39 6.51 -2.42 -1.61
C TYR A 39 6.36 -1.00 -1.10
N GLY A 40 6.64 -0.03 -1.98
CA GLY A 40 6.20 1.34 -1.76
C GLY A 40 4.72 1.46 -2.11
N ALA A 41 3.98 2.20 -1.31
CA ALA A 41 2.54 2.35 -1.50
C ALA A 41 2.13 3.81 -1.38
N ILE A 42 1.15 4.18 -2.18
CA ILE A 42 0.57 5.52 -2.18
C ILE A 42 -0.95 5.38 -2.25
N GLY A 43 -1.65 6.17 -1.46
CA GLY A 43 -3.11 6.18 -1.46
C GLY A 43 -3.63 7.60 -1.56
N PHE A 44 -4.34 7.90 -2.64
CA PHE A 44 -4.95 9.21 -2.86
C PHE A 44 -6.29 9.27 -2.14
N ASN A 45 -6.55 10.39 -1.46
CA ASN A 45 -7.77 10.61 -0.68
C ASN A 45 -8.00 9.53 0.40
N MET A 46 -6.92 9.07 1.01
CA MET A 46 -6.99 7.97 1.99
C MET A 46 -6.46 8.33 3.37
N SER A 47 -6.32 9.61 3.68
CA SER A 47 -5.80 10.01 4.98
C SER A 47 -6.67 9.51 6.14
N GLN A 48 -7.95 9.22 5.90
CA GLN A 48 -8.83 8.64 6.91
C GLN A 48 -8.37 7.25 7.36
N HIS A 49 -7.52 6.58 6.59
CA HIS A 49 -6.99 5.26 6.95
C HIS A 49 -5.69 5.33 7.76
N TYR A 50 -5.18 6.53 8.02
CA TYR A 50 -3.89 6.70 8.69
C TYR A 50 -3.82 5.94 10.01
N GLU A 51 -4.84 6.06 10.84
CA GLU A 51 -4.83 5.40 12.14
C GLU A 51 -4.81 3.88 12.03
N LYS A 52 -5.45 3.34 11.00
CA LYS A 52 -5.43 1.91 10.73
C LYS A 52 -4.01 1.43 10.44
N LEU A 53 -3.23 2.26 9.74
CA LEU A 53 -1.86 1.92 9.37
C LEU A 53 -0.91 1.94 10.57
N ILE A 54 -1.10 2.86 11.50
CA ILE A 54 -0.17 3.01 12.63
C ILE A 54 -0.45 2.07 13.79
N LYS A 55 -1.55 1.33 13.75
CA LYS A 55 -1.91 0.41 14.85
C LYS A 55 -1.04 -0.84 14.91
N GLY A 56 -0.29 -1.13 13.86
CA GLY A 56 0.59 -2.29 13.84
C GLY A 56 -0.11 -3.62 13.58
N CYS A 57 -1.41 -3.62 13.33
CA CYS A 57 -2.15 -4.84 13.00
C CYS A 57 -1.95 -5.21 11.54
N PRO A 58 -2.00 -6.50 11.20
CA PRO A 58 -1.95 -6.88 9.80
C PRO A 58 -3.12 -6.33 9.01
N LEU A 59 -2.87 -5.98 7.76
CA LEU A 59 -3.84 -5.34 6.89
C LEU A 59 -3.97 -6.08 5.58
N ASP A 60 -5.19 -6.06 5.02
CA ASP A 60 -5.44 -6.48 3.65
C ASP A 60 -5.60 -5.23 2.79
N ILE A 61 -4.89 -5.20 1.68
CA ILE A 61 -4.80 -3.99 0.85
C ILE A 61 -5.27 -4.32 -0.56
N ALA A 62 -6.29 -3.60 -1.01
CA ALA A 62 -6.73 -3.64 -2.40
C ALA A 62 -6.01 -2.52 -3.14
N CYS A 63 -5.34 -2.84 -4.23
CA CYS A 63 -4.50 -1.86 -4.91
C CYS A 63 -4.41 -2.12 -6.40
N LEU A 64 -4.04 -1.07 -7.13
CA LEU A 64 -3.55 -1.18 -8.49
C LEU A 64 -2.04 -1.30 -8.40
N VAL A 65 -1.50 -2.42 -8.86
CA VAL A 65 -0.06 -2.62 -8.88
C VAL A 65 0.47 -1.95 -10.13
N GLU A 66 1.35 -0.99 -9.96
CA GLU A 66 1.93 -0.23 -11.07
C GLU A 66 3.39 -0.60 -11.24
N ILE A 67 3.76 -0.94 -12.47
CA ILE A 67 5.13 -1.28 -12.81
C ILE A 67 5.73 -0.10 -13.55
N ASN A 68 6.80 0.46 -12.99
CA ASN A 68 7.50 1.61 -13.54
C ASN A 68 8.87 1.18 -14.02
N GLU A 69 9.33 1.77 -15.11
CA GLU A 69 10.66 1.51 -15.64
C GLU A 69 11.44 2.82 -15.74
N TRP A 70 12.68 2.78 -15.27
CA TRP A 70 13.59 3.92 -15.36
C TRP A 70 14.98 3.37 -15.65
N ARG A 71 15.53 3.77 -16.80
CA ARG A 71 16.88 3.37 -17.22
C ARG A 71 17.10 1.85 -17.16
N GLY A 72 16.13 1.10 -17.66
CA GLY A 72 16.20 -0.36 -17.69
C GLY A 72 15.91 -1.06 -16.40
N GLN A 73 15.61 -0.32 -15.32
CA GLN A 73 15.24 -0.91 -14.05
C GLN A 73 13.76 -0.77 -13.79
N GLU A 74 13.14 -1.87 -13.38
CA GLU A 74 11.74 -1.88 -13.02
C GLU A 74 11.56 -1.73 -11.52
N SER A 75 10.51 -1.00 -11.16
CA SER A 75 10.08 -0.89 -9.76
C SER A 75 8.57 -1.05 -9.69
N ILE A 76 8.10 -1.52 -8.55
CA ILE A 76 6.67 -1.74 -8.32
C ILE A 76 6.20 -0.73 -7.29
N GLN A 77 5.09 -0.06 -7.60
CA GLN A 77 4.42 0.84 -6.66
C GLN A 77 2.96 0.40 -6.55
N LEU A 78 2.47 0.38 -5.32
CA LEU A 78 1.06 0.07 -5.08
C LEU A 78 0.27 1.36 -5.02
N ASN A 79 -0.71 1.50 -5.90
CA ASN A 79 -1.69 2.58 -5.82
C ASN A 79 -2.88 2.04 -5.06
N VAL A 80 -2.95 2.37 -3.79
CA VAL A 80 -3.88 1.75 -2.85
C VAL A 80 -5.30 2.27 -3.08
N ARG A 81 -6.26 1.35 -3.11
CA ARG A 81 -7.66 1.67 -3.34
C ARG A 81 -8.52 1.44 -2.10
N ASP A 82 -8.15 0.49 -1.26
CA ASP A 82 -8.84 0.23 -0.01
C ASP A 82 -7.93 -0.50 0.97
N ILE A 83 -8.21 -0.33 2.25
CA ILE A 83 -7.43 -0.93 3.34
C ILE A 83 -8.40 -1.43 4.40
N LYS A 84 -8.22 -2.68 4.82
CA LYS A 84 -9.02 -3.23 5.91
C LYS A 84 -8.15 -4.07 6.84
N LEU A 85 -8.61 -4.26 8.06
CA LEU A 85 -7.90 -5.11 9.01
C LEU A 85 -7.96 -6.56 8.55
N SER A 86 -6.81 -7.23 8.57
CA SER A 86 -6.70 -8.63 8.16
C SER A 86 -7.36 -9.54 9.18
N GLY A 87 -7.94 -10.63 8.71
CA GLY A 87 -8.57 -11.61 9.57
C GLY A 87 -9.89 -11.17 10.17
N LYS A 88 -10.41 -10.00 9.76
CA LYS A 88 -11.71 -9.57 10.24
C LYS A 88 -12.80 -10.31 9.51
N SER A 89 -13.65 -10.94 10.30
CA SER A 89 -14.81 -11.64 9.76
C SER A 89 -15.90 -10.64 9.40
N TYR A 90 -16.55 -10.86 8.28
CA TYR A 90 -17.70 -10.06 7.85
C TYR A 90 -18.97 -10.84 8.15
N ASP A 91 -19.44 -10.64 9.33
CA ASP A 91 -20.71 -11.26 9.74
C ASP A 91 -21.83 -10.26 9.65
#